data_6152b2ae81ccdd9f38f454ca13733edc
#
_entry.id   6152b2ae81ccdd9f38f454ca13733edc
#
_cell.length_a   1.000
_cell.length_b   1.000
_cell.length_c   1.000
_cell.angle_alpha   90.00
_cell.angle_beta   90.00
_cell.angle_gamma   90.00
#
_symmetry.space_group_name_H-M   'P 1'
#
loop_
_entity.id
_entity.type
_entity.pdbx_description
1 polymer ?
#
loop_
_entity_poly.entity_id
_entity_poly.type
_entity_poly.pdbx_seq_one_letter_code
_entity_poly.pdbx_strand_id
1 'polypeptide(L)'
;PEDGNSIVSTIDMNIQQVVEKYIAQLEEENKNGPREKTAGHASLNTGVIVANPNNGEILAMATDKNFNLNDPQNLDGWYTEKEQKAMTEEEKSEALSSLWYNFCVSEAFELGSTYKPNVVAAALDSGSVTEDFGMTCIGYLQPLTNEDPIACTGIHGEESLKDIIRNSCNPGMMTIGFQMGIETFCKYQDIFGFGKRTGIDLPNENAGYLYDTNTMGTMELATCSFGQGFTATMIQELQAFCADVNGGYLYKPHVVKQILDSDGGVVKNIDPLLMAQPVSSKTSSMIKEYLEAVVTDGTATSAAIPGYRIGGKTGTAEKLPRGDGRYIISFICAVPIDDPQVVVYTVIDEPNIENQEDGSYTKDLARNILTEILPYLGIYPTEEITEEERQSLGMQVEKEGGNTQWVSQYVYDDYGNLMYDETTWEPLTEMVEVDEDGNVVSSESEDTNENGSLYGNVTPPEPQGEE
;
A
#
# COMPACT_ATOMS: atom_id res chain seq x y z
N PRO A 1 -22.27 -36.74 0.35
CA PRO A 1 -21.62 -35.56 0.89
C PRO A 1 -22.67 -34.45 0.97
N GLU A 2 -22.75 -33.75 2.10
CA GLU A 2 -23.54 -32.54 2.18
C GLU A 2 -22.69 -31.40 1.62
N ASP A 3 -23.30 -30.49 0.87
CA ASP A 3 -22.62 -29.30 0.36
C ASP A 3 -22.23 -28.41 1.54
N GLY A 4 -21.02 -27.90 1.53
CA GLY A 4 -20.53 -26.96 2.55
C GLY A 4 -21.09 -25.56 2.38
N ASN A 5 -20.79 -24.70 3.34
CA ASN A 5 -21.11 -23.27 3.26
C ASN A 5 -20.24 -22.58 2.20
N SER A 6 -20.82 -21.55 1.57
CA SER A 6 -20.10 -20.63 0.68
C SER A 6 -19.58 -19.42 1.44
N ILE A 7 -18.50 -18.80 0.95
CA ILE A 7 -17.93 -17.58 1.50
C ILE A 7 -18.08 -16.46 0.48
N VAL A 8 -18.60 -15.32 0.92
CA VAL A 8 -18.51 -14.05 0.20
C VAL A 8 -17.29 -13.33 0.74
N SER A 9 -16.33 -13.03 -0.14
CA SER A 9 -15.09 -12.35 0.21
C SER A 9 -15.27 -10.83 0.21
N THR A 10 -14.41 -10.11 0.94
CA THR A 10 -14.20 -8.67 0.79
C THR A 10 -13.30 -8.33 -0.39
N ILE A 11 -12.57 -9.34 -0.92
CA ILE A 11 -11.70 -9.15 -2.08
C ILE A 11 -12.56 -8.75 -3.28
N ASP A 12 -12.24 -7.58 -3.83
CA ASP A 12 -12.82 -7.10 -5.07
C ASP A 12 -11.99 -7.64 -6.25
N MET A 13 -12.64 -8.36 -7.16
CA MET A 13 -11.93 -9.04 -8.24
C MET A 13 -11.27 -8.07 -9.22
N ASN A 14 -11.85 -6.89 -9.45
CA ASN A 14 -11.26 -5.89 -10.34
C ASN A 14 -10.02 -5.28 -9.70
N ILE A 15 -10.10 -4.91 -8.43
CA ILE A 15 -8.93 -4.39 -7.68
C ILE A 15 -7.84 -5.46 -7.59
N GLN A 16 -8.21 -6.72 -7.32
CA GLN A 16 -7.26 -7.83 -7.24
C GLN A 16 -6.53 -8.03 -8.58
N GLN A 17 -7.25 -8.00 -9.70
CA GLN A 17 -6.66 -8.14 -11.04
C GLN A 17 -5.70 -6.99 -11.37
N VAL A 18 -6.04 -5.75 -11.01
CA VAL A 18 -5.15 -4.60 -11.19
C VAL A 18 -3.87 -4.77 -10.38
N VAL A 19 -3.97 -5.21 -9.13
CA VAL A 19 -2.80 -5.47 -8.28
C VAL A 19 -1.91 -6.57 -8.88
N GLU A 20 -2.51 -7.70 -9.27
CA GLU A 20 -1.78 -8.83 -9.89
C GLU A 20 -1.12 -8.43 -11.22
N LYS A 21 -1.81 -7.63 -12.06
CA LYS A 21 -1.26 -7.07 -13.31
C LYS A 21 0.04 -6.29 -13.06
N TYR A 22 0.06 -5.37 -12.10
CA TYR A 22 1.23 -4.54 -11.85
C TYR A 22 2.35 -5.29 -11.12
N ILE A 23 2.05 -6.30 -10.31
CA ILE A 23 3.08 -7.22 -9.78
C ILE A 23 3.71 -8.01 -10.94
N ALA A 24 2.91 -8.53 -11.87
CA ALA A 24 3.40 -9.26 -13.03
C ALA A 24 4.24 -8.37 -13.98
N GLN A 25 3.86 -7.11 -14.15
CA GLN A 25 4.64 -6.14 -14.91
C GLN A 25 5.99 -5.87 -14.24
N LEU A 26 6.02 -5.62 -12.93
CA LEU A 26 7.25 -5.45 -12.15
C LEU A 26 8.18 -6.66 -12.29
N GLU A 27 7.61 -7.88 -12.25
CA GLU A 27 8.34 -9.14 -12.44
C GLU A 27 8.97 -9.19 -13.83
N GLU A 28 8.22 -8.92 -14.88
CA GLU A 28 8.71 -8.95 -16.27
C GLU A 28 9.82 -7.95 -16.54
N GLU A 29 9.68 -6.74 -16.00
CA GLU A 29 10.65 -5.65 -16.18
C GLU A 29 11.99 -5.92 -15.46
N ASN A 30 11.96 -6.60 -14.30
CA ASN A 30 13.13 -6.70 -13.41
C ASN A 30 13.69 -8.13 -13.26
N LYS A 31 13.05 -9.17 -13.79
CA LYS A 31 13.55 -10.58 -13.68
C LYS A 31 14.96 -10.81 -14.20
N ASN A 32 15.43 -9.96 -15.12
CA ASN A 32 16.79 -10.01 -15.69
C ASN A 32 17.76 -9.03 -15.03
N GLY A 33 17.47 -8.57 -13.83
CA GLY A 33 18.31 -7.67 -13.07
C GLY A 33 19.64 -8.30 -12.63
N PRO A 34 20.52 -7.51 -11.99
CA PRO A 34 21.91 -7.88 -11.75
C PRO A 34 22.14 -8.81 -10.55
N ARG A 35 21.11 -9.14 -9.76
CA ARG A 35 21.28 -9.88 -8.50
C ARG A 35 21.19 -11.38 -8.69
N GLU A 36 22.27 -12.10 -8.38
CA GLU A 36 22.35 -13.56 -8.54
C GLU A 36 21.30 -14.31 -7.70
N LYS A 37 21.04 -13.84 -6.48
CA LYS A 37 20.09 -14.48 -5.53
C LYS A 37 18.64 -14.44 -6.02
N THR A 38 18.28 -13.42 -6.76
CA THR A 38 16.96 -13.20 -7.34
C THR A 38 16.93 -13.40 -8.86
N ALA A 39 17.95 -14.09 -9.40
CA ALA A 39 18.06 -14.33 -10.84
C ALA A 39 16.81 -15.04 -11.39
N GLY A 40 16.21 -14.45 -12.42
CA GLY A 40 14.96 -14.94 -13.02
C GLY A 40 13.69 -14.38 -12.37
N HIS A 41 13.82 -13.59 -11.30
CA HIS A 41 12.73 -12.92 -10.59
C HIS A 41 13.04 -11.45 -10.35
N ALA A 42 12.01 -10.61 -10.21
CA ALA A 42 12.17 -9.19 -9.91
C ALA A 42 12.60 -8.92 -8.46
N SER A 43 12.35 -9.86 -7.56
CA SER A 43 12.64 -9.73 -6.13
C SER A 43 12.71 -11.09 -5.45
N LEU A 44 13.08 -11.11 -4.18
CA LEU A 44 12.89 -12.30 -3.34
C LEU A 44 11.42 -12.53 -3.01
N ASN A 45 10.69 -11.47 -2.67
CA ASN A 45 9.25 -11.44 -2.50
C ASN A 45 8.71 -10.04 -2.82
N THR A 46 7.56 -9.98 -3.47
CA THR A 46 6.77 -8.75 -3.62
C THR A 46 5.39 -8.98 -3.00
N GLY A 47 4.91 -8.02 -2.21
CA GLY A 47 3.59 -8.06 -1.61
C GLY A 47 2.86 -6.73 -1.77
N VAL A 48 1.55 -6.81 -2.02
CA VAL A 48 0.66 -5.66 -2.07
C VAL A 48 -0.61 -5.96 -1.31
N ILE A 49 -1.05 -5.01 -0.47
CA ILE A 49 -2.34 -5.05 0.21
C ILE A 49 -3.09 -3.76 -0.11
N VAL A 50 -4.35 -3.88 -0.50
CA VAL A 50 -5.31 -2.78 -0.65
C VAL A 50 -6.43 -2.98 0.36
N ALA A 51 -6.71 -1.97 1.18
CA ALA A 51 -7.69 -2.08 2.26
C ALA A 51 -8.57 -0.84 2.38
N ASN A 52 -9.77 -1.03 2.92
CA ASN A 52 -10.61 0.07 3.39
C ASN A 52 -10.24 0.40 4.85
N PRO A 53 -9.68 1.59 5.14
CA PRO A 53 -9.23 1.94 6.48
C PRO A 53 -10.37 2.09 7.49
N ASN A 54 -11.61 2.26 7.04
CA ASN A 54 -12.76 2.60 7.87
C ASN A 54 -13.52 1.38 8.43
N ASN A 55 -13.18 0.18 7.94
CA ASN A 55 -13.91 -1.03 8.38
C ASN A 55 -13.02 -2.28 8.48
N GLY A 56 -11.75 -2.23 8.00
CA GLY A 56 -10.81 -3.36 8.03
C GLY A 56 -11.01 -4.38 6.91
N GLU A 57 -11.88 -4.13 5.93
CA GLU A 57 -12.00 -4.98 4.74
C GLU A 57 -10.73 -4.92 3.90
N ILE A 58 -10.19 -6.09 3.56
CA ILE A 58 -9.12 -6.24 2.58
C ILE A 58 -9.75 -6.35 1.21
N LEU A 59 -9.48 -5.37 0.34
CA LEU A 59 -10.05 -5.29 -1.00
C LEU A 59 -9.22 -6.05 -2.02
N ALA A 60 -7.89 -6.11 -1.82
CA ALA A 60 -6.98 -6.96 -2.58
C ALA A 60 -5.78 -7.34 -1.71
N MET A 61 -5.25 -8.54 -1.93
CA MET A 61 -4.00 -9.01 -1.34
C MET A 61 -3.33 -9.94 -2.34
N ALA A 62 -2.14 -9.57 -2.81
CA ALA A 62 -1.40 -10.36 -3.78
C ALA A 62 0.10 -10.37 -3.48
N THR A 63 0.76 -11.44 -3.93
CA THR A 63 2.20 -11.62 -3.89
C THR A 63 2.70 -12.01 -5.28
N ASP A 64 4.01 -11.85 -5.52
CA ASP A 64 4.66 -12.36 -6.74
C ASP A 64 4.51 -13.87 -6.91
N LYS A 65 4.41 -14.62 -5.79
CA LYS A 65 4.19 -16.06 -5.81
C LYS A 65 2.71 -16.39 -5.71
N ASN A 66 2.18 -17.06 -6.71
CA ASN A 66 0.80 -17.48 -6.77
C ASN A 66 0.68 -18.95 -7.21
N PHE A 67 -0.48 -19.54 -7.02
CA PHE A 67 -0.78 -20.90 -7.42
C PHE A 67 -2.25 -21.06 -7.83
N ASN A 68 -2.52 -22.03 -8.69
CA ASN A 68 -3.88 -22.34 -9.09
C ASN A 68 -4.62 -23.06 -7.96
N LEU A 69 -5.67 -22.41 -7.42
CA LEU A 69 -6.49 -22.99 -6.35
C LEU A 69 -7.18 -24.32 -6.74
N ASN A 70 -7.41 -24.56 -8.04
CA ASN A 70 -7.98 -25.81 -8.52
C ASN A 70 -6.93 -26.91 -8.70
N ASP A 71 -5.63 -26.56 -8.72
CA ASP A 71 -4.50 -27.49 -8.79
C ASP A 71 -3.34 -26.98 -7.93
N PRO A 72 -3.50 -26.94 -6.60
CA PRO A 72 -2.58 -26.25 -5.70
C PRO A 72 -1.22 -26.97 -5.55
N GLN A 73 -1.08 -28.18 -6.05
CA GLN A 73 0.16 -28.95 -6.05
C GLN A 73 0.96 -28.82 -7.34
N ASN A 74 0.47 -28.02 -8.30
CA ASN A 74 1.13 -27.79 -9.57
C ASN A 74 2.29 -26.80 -9.39
N LEU A 75 3.48 -27.23 -9.78
CA LEU A 75 4.69 -26.42 -9.77
C LEU A 75 5.07 -25.91 -11.17
N ASP A 76 4.23 -26.13 -12.19
CA ASP A 76 4.45 -25.63 -13.54
C ASP A 76 4.47 -24.09 -13.53
N GLY A 77 5.38 -23.50 -14.30
CA GLY A 77 5.62 -22.06 -14.29
C GLY A 77 6.68 -21.60 -13.28
N TRP A 78 6.90 -22.37 -12.19
CA TRP A 78 7.93 -22.11 -11.18
C TRP A 78 9.17 -23.00 -11.36
N TYR A 79 8.96 -24.24 -11.77
CA TYR A 79 10.02 -25.22 -11.99
C TYR A 79 9.81 -25.93 -13.31
N THR A 80 10.89 -26.16 -14.06
CA THR A 80 10.84 -26.94 -15.28
C THR A 80 10.50 -28.41 -14.98
N GLU A 81 9.93 -29.10 -15.95
CA GLU A 81 9.61 -30.56 -15.83
C GLU A 81 10.85 -31.41 -15.42
N LYS A 82 12.05 -30.98 -15.85
CA LYS A 82 13.31 -31.64 -15.50
C LYS A 82 13.66 -31.45 -14.02
N GLU A 83 13.49 -30.22 -13.51
CA GLU A 83 13.73 -29.90 -12.10
C GLU A 83 12.72 -30.62 -11.23
N GLN A 84 11.44 -30.57 -11.55
CA GLN A 84 10.41 -31.30 -10.80
C GLN A 84 10.66 -32.81 -10.71
N LYS A 85 11.14 -33.43 -11.82
CA LYS A 85 11.50 -34.86 -11.83
C LYS A 85 12.76 -35.19 -11.02
N ALA A 86 13.64 -34.21 -10.81
CA ALA A 86 14.86 -34.35 -10.04
C ALA A 86 14.66 -34.11 -8.54
N MET A 87 13.56 -33.45 -8.13
CA MET A 87 13.23 -33.14 -6.75
C MET A 87 12.96 -34.42 -5.93
N THR A 88 13.49 -34.45 -4.73
CA THR A 88 13.04 -35.34 -3.68
C THR A 88 11.67 -34.95 -3.18
N GLU A 89 10.98 -35.82 -2.44
CA GLU A 89 9.69 -35.48 -1.80
C GLU A 89 9.82 -34.33 -0.80
N GLU A 90 10.97 -34.21 -0.12
CA GLU A 90 11.26 -33.09 0.78
C GLU A 90 11.39 -31.77 0.02
N GLU A 91 12.19 -31.73 -1.05
CA GLU A 91 12.36 -30.54 -1.90
C GLU A 91 11.04 -30.13 -2.55
N LYS A 92 10.21 -31.08 -2.98
CA LYS A 92 8.89 -30.79 -3.51
C LYS A 92 7.95 -30.18 -2.46
N SER A 93 7.99 -30.73 -1.23
CA SER A 93 7.21 -30.19 -0.10
C SER A 93 7.65 -28.78 0.27
N GLU A 94 8.95 -28.48 0.26
CA GLU A 94 9.49 -27.14 0.51
C GLU A 94 9.09 -26.17 -0.60
N ALA A 95 9.16 -26.57 -1.87
CA ALA A 95 8.74 -25.76 -3.01
C ALA A 95 7.25 -25.41 -2.92
N LEU A 96 6.38 -26.37 -2.63
CA LEU A 96 4.95 -26.13 -2.43
C LEU A 96 4.69 -25.23 -1.21
N SER A 97 5.40 -25.44 -0.11
CA SER A 97 5.27 -24.60 1.08
C SER A 97 5.66 -23.15 0.80
N SER A 98 6.71 -22.94 0.00
CA SER A 98 7.12 -21.61 -0.45
C SER A 98 6.09 -20.95 -1.37
N LEU A 99 5.45 -21.73 -2.25
CA LEU A 99 4.43 -21.25 -3.18
C LEU A 99 3.13 -20.86 -2.45
N TRP A 100 2.77 -21.61 -1.41
CA TRP A 100 1.58 -21.36 -0.59
C TRP A 100 1.81 -20.29 0.50
N TYR A 101 3.04 -19.81 0.62
CA TYR A 101 3.42 -18.83 1.64
C TYR A 101 2.87 -17.43 1.30
N ASN A 102 1.98 -16.93 2.15
CA ASN A 102 1.46 -15.58 1.98
C ASN A 102 2.39 -14.58 2.68
N PHE A 103 3.26 -13.94 1.90
CA PHE A 103 4.22 -12.94 2.38
C PHE A 103 3.55 -11.82 3.20
N CYS A 104 2.36 -11.39 2.80
CA CYS A 104 1.66 -10.25 3.43
C CYS A 104 1.27 -10.49 4.91
N VAL A 105 1.04 -11.75 5.30
CA VAL A 105 0.59 -12.08 6.66
C VAL A 105 1.56 -12.97 7.43
N SER A 106 2.44 -13.68 6.72
CA SER A 106 3.30 -14.69 7.33
C SER A 106 4.76 -14.24 7.51
N GLU A 107 5.26 -13.33 6.66
CA GLU A 107 6.62 -12.78 6.81
C GLU A 107 6.63 -11.61 7.78
N ALA A 108 7.54 -11.67 8.74
CA ALA A 108 7.80 -10.58 9.66
C ALA A 108 9.20 -10.01 9.39
N PHE A 109 9.26 -8.72 9.11
CA PHE A 109 10.49 -8.01 8.76
C PHE A 109 10.57 -6.66 9.48
N GLU A 110 11.75 -6.04 9.46
CA GLU A 110 11.92 -4.68 9.98
C GLU A 110 11.22 -3.69 9.03
N LEU A 111 10.19 -2.98 9.55
CA LEU A 111 9.32 -2.10 8.75
C LEU A 111 10.07 -0.90 8.16
N GLY A 112 11.16 -0.49 8.81
CA GLY A 112 11.86 0.74 8.46
C GLY A 112 10.97 1.97 8.65
N SER A 113 11.14 2.95 7.78
CA SER A 113 10.53 4.27 7.96
C SER A 113 9.01 4.32 7.77
N THR A 114 8.34 3.26 7.30
CA THR A 114 6.87 3.22 7.29
C THR A 114 6.28 3.26 8.68
N TYR A 115 7.01 2.75 9.68
CA TYR A 115 6.61 2.75 11.09
C TYR A 115 6.63 4.14 11.78
N LYS A 116 7.32 5.14 11.21
CA LYS A 116 7.51 6.46 11.83
C LYS A 116 6.20 7.22 12.14
N PRO A 117 5.18 7.21 11.30
CA PRO A 117 3.88 7.81 11.60
C PRO A 117 3.28 7.28 12.91
N ASN A 118 3.31 5.96 13.13
CA ASN A 118 2.80 5.33 14.36
C ASN A 118 3.52 5.85 15.62
N VAL A 119 4.84 6.05 15.54
CA VAL A 119 5.62 6.58 16.66
C VAL A 119 5.30 8.05 16.94
N VAL A 120 5.20 8.88 15.90
CA VAL A 120 4.83 10.29 16.05
C VAL A 120 3.40 10.43 16.59
N ALA A 121 2.47 9.62 16.08
CA ALA A 121 1.10 9.56 16.57
C ALA A 121 1.04 9.19 18.06
N ALA A 122 1.77 8.14 18.45
CA ALA A 122 1.90 7.71 19.85
C ALA A 122 2.51 8.79 20.74
N ALA A 123 3.55 9.47 20.27
CA ALA A 123 4.23 10.53 21.02
C ALA A 123 3.33 11.75 21.27
N LEU A 124 2.55 12.16 20.24
CA LEU A 124 1.56 13.22 20.34
C LEU A 124 0.42 12.84 21.29
N ASP A 125 -0.15 11.66 21.12
CA ASP A 125 -1.33 11.23 21.87
C ASP A 125 -1.01 10.95 23.35
N SER A 126 0.19 10.45 23.64
CA SER A 126 0.70 10.30 25.01
C SER A 126 1.07 11.62 25.69
N GLY A 127 1.17 12.71 24.92
CA GLY A 127 1.69 13.99 25.41
C GLY A 127 3.20 13.98 25.66
N SER A 128 3.93 13.00 25.17
CA SER A 128 5.41 12.95 25.25
C SER A 128 6.07 14.05 24.44
N VAL A 129 5.42 14.45 23.33
CA VAL A 129 5.76 15.66 22.55
C VAL A 129 4.50 16.47 22.29
N THR A 130 4.67 17.76 21.97
CA THR A 130 3.59 18.66 21.57
C THR A 130 3.74 19.04 20.11
N GLU A 131 2.71 19.71 19.55
CA GLU A 131 2.71 20.21 18.16
C GLU A 131 3.91 21.13 17.87
N ASP A 132 4.37 21.87 18.87
CA ASP A 132 5.51 22.80 18.80
C ASP A 132 6.87 22.11 18.91
N PHE A 133 6.91 20.78 18.97
CA PHE A 133 8.18 20.04 19.05
C PHE A 133 9.04 20.34 17.84
N GLY A 134 10.30 20.67 18.10
CA GLY A 134 11.33 20.87 17.09
C GLY A 134 12.69 20.39 17.56
N MET A 135 13.54 20.10 16.59
CA MET A 135 14.94 19.71 16.85
C MET A 135 15.84 20.09 15.67
N THR A 136 17.15 20.05 15.89
CA THR A 136 18.14 20.29 14.83
C THR A 136 18.77 18.97 14.40
N CYS A 137 18.58 18.56 13.15
CA CYS A 137 19.25 17.41 12.55
C CYS A 137 20.62 17.81 11.98
N ILE A 138 21.70 17.28 12.56
CA ILE A 138 23.09 17.48 12.10
C ILE A 138 23.62 16.33 11.25
N GLY A 139 22.70 15.43 10.79
CA GLY A 139 23.03 14.27 9.96
C GLY A 139 23.28 12.98 10.73
N TYR A 140 23.31 13.01 12.03
CA TYR A 140 23.40 11.81 12.89
C TYR A 140 22.95 12.10 14.32
N LEU A 141 22.74 11.02 15.10
CA LEU A 141 22.59 11.09 16.55
C LEU A 141 23.32 9.90 17.17
N GLN A 142 24.02 10.16 18.29
CA GLN A 142 24.74 9.13 19.05
C GLN A 142 23.96 8.79 20.33
N PRO A 143 23.24 7.67 20.37
CA PRO A 143 22.41 7.29 21.52
C PRO A 143 23.24 6.99 22.79
N LEU A 144 24.40 6.38 22.61
CA LEU A 144 25.33 6.02 23.69
C LEU A 144 26.77 6.43 23.33
N THR A 145 27.51 6.93 24.29
CA THR A 145 28.87 7.46 24.07
C THR A 145 29.91 6.42 23.64
N ASN A 146 29.65 5.14 23.86
CA ASN A 146 30.53 4.04 23.49
C ASN A 146 30.12 3.28 22.23
N GLU A 147 29.04 3.73 21.56
CA GLU A 147 28.51 3.12 20.34
C GLU A 147 28.71 4.08 19.16
N ASP A 148 28.70 3.55 17.98
CA ASP A 148 28.77 4.36 16.78
C ASP A 148 27.51 5.23 16.60
N PRO A 149 27.65 6.45 16.04
CA PRO A 149 26.49 7.29 15.77
C PRO A 149 25.60 6.68 14.70
N ILE A 150 24.29 6.78 14.88
CA ILE A 150 23.31 6.38 13.88
C ILE A 150 23.12 7.53 12.89
N ALA A 151 23.40 7.26 11.63
CA ALA A 151 23.31 8.25 10.53
C ALA A 151 21.87 8.56 10.14
N CYS A 152 21.69 9.76 9.64
CA CYS A 152 20.50 10.16 8.87
C CYS A 152 20.77 10.08 7.37
N THR A 153 19.72 10.22 6.56
CA THR A 153 19.83 10.30 5.09
C THR A 153 20.47 11.60 4.61
N GLY A 154 20.52 12.63 5.46
CA GLY A 154 21.12 13.94 5.18
C GLY A 154 21.21 14.83 6.42
N ILE A 155 21.69 16.05 6.25
CA ILE A 155 21.68 17.11 7.26
C ILE A 155 20.45 17.97 6.98
N HIS A 156 19.41 17.87 7.81
CA HIS A 156 18.14 18.57 7.56
C HIS A 156 18.05 19.93 8.22
N GLY A 157 18.89 20.23 9.24
CA GLY A 157 18.82 21.47 10.00
C GLY A 157 17.66 21.47 11.02
N GLU A 158 17.02 22.61 11.18
CA GLU A 158 15.85 22.75 12.06
C GLU A 158 14.65 22.01 11.47
N GLU A 159 14.03 21.14 12.27
CA GLU A 159 12.90 20.31 11.88
C GLU A 159 11.78 20.36 12.91
N SER A 160 10.54 20.55 12.43
CA SER A 160 9.30 20.29 13.16
C SER A 160 8.91 18.81 13.07
N LEU A 161 7.85 18.37 13.76
CA LEU A 161 7.29 17.02 13.61
C LEU A 161 6.93 16.70 12.16
N LYS A 162 6.34 17.66 11.45
CA LYS A 162 6.01 17.54 10.02
C LYS A 162 7.26 17.31 9.18
N ASP A 163 8.32 18.08 9.42
CA ASP A 163 9.59 17.96 8.70
C ASP A 163 10.27 16.61 8.97
N ILE A 164 10.25 16.13 10.21
CA ILE A 164 10.79 14.84 10.62
C ILE A 164 10.13 13.69 9.83
N ILE A 165 8.81 13.72 9.64
CA ILE A 165 8.08 12.73 8.84
C ILE A 165 8.35 12.93 7.35
N ARG A 166 8.27 14.18 6.85
CA ARG A 166 8.50 14.55 5.44
C ARG A 166 9.88 14.12 4.95
N ASN A 167 10.92 14.43 5.73
CA ASN A 167 12.32 14.12 5.40
C ASN A 167 12.75 12.72 5.85
N SER A 168 11.86 12.00 6.55
CA SER A 168 12.17 10.69 7.12
C SER A 168 13.39 10.70 8.06
N CYS A 169 13.51 11.74 8.92
CA CYS A 169 14.68 12.01 9.76
C CYS A 169 14.85 10.97 10.88
N ASN A 170 15.94 10.19 10.87
CA ASN A 170 16.24 9.22 11.92
C ASN A 170 16.59 9.88 13.26
N PRO A 171 17.48 10.92 13.35
CA PRO A 171 17.73 11.64 14.58
C PRO A 171 16.47 12.23 15.22
N GLY A 172 15.55 12.75 14.41
CA GLY A 172 14.25 13.24 14.89
C GLY A 172 13.44 12.14 15.56
N MET A 173 13.33 10.98 14.91
CA MET A 173 12.61 9.84 15.47
C MET A 173 13.25 9.30 16.76
N MET A 174 14.57 9.18 16.82
CA MET A 174 15.27 8.78 18.03
C MET A 174 15.01 9.76 19.19
N THR A 175 15.04 11.06 18.91
CA THR A 175 14.75 12.09 19.91
C THR A 175 13.32 11.96 20.42
N ILE A 176 12.35 11.74 19.55
CA ILE A 176 10.94 11.48 19.91
C ILE A 176 10.83 10.21 20.76
N GLY A 177 11.48 9.11 20.35
CA GLY A 177 11.49 7.87 21.11
C GLY A 177 12.05 8.03 22.52
N PHE A 178 13.12 8.83 22.69
CA PHE A 178 13.67 9.15 24.01
C PHE A 178 12.75 10.02 24.85
N GLN A 179 11.99 10.94 24.25
CA GLN A 179 10.95 11.71 24.95
C GLN A 179 9.81 10.83 25.43
N MET A 180 9.42 9.82 24.64
CA MET A 180 8.41 8.84 25.06
C MET A 180 8.91 7.95 26.20
N GLY A 181 10.17 7.54 26.15
CA GLY A 181 10.74 6.54 27.05
C GLY A 181 10.20 5.13 26.79
N ILE A 182 10.89 4.13 27.35
CA ILE A 182 10.64 2.70 27.07
C ILE A 182 9.20 2.29 27.41
N GLU A 183 8.71 2.69 28.58
CA GLU A 183 7.36 2.27 29.04
C GLU A 183 6.26 2.76 28.11
N THR A 184 6.30 4.04 27.72
CA THR A 184 5.30 4.63 26.82
C THR A 184 5.43 4.02 25.43
N PHE A 185 6.65 3.86 24.94
CA PHE A 185 6.92 3.28 23.62
C PHE A 185 6.34 1.85 23.51
N CYS A 186 6.71 0.96 24.43
CA CYS A 186 6.19 -0.42 24.43
C CYS A 186 4.66 -0.48 24.62
N LYS A 187 4.10 0.41 25.46
CA LYS A 187 2.65 0.51 25.64
C LYS A 187 1.93 0.82 24.33
N TYR A 188 2.43 1.78 23.53
CA TYR A 188 1.79 2.15 22.27
C TYR A 188 2.01 1.11 21.19
N GLN A 189 3.16 0.42 21.15
CA GLN A 189 3.31 -0.76 20.28
C GLN A 189 2.21 -1.80 20.56
N ASP A 190 1.94 -2.07 21.83
CA ASP A 190 0.88 -3.00 22.24
C ASP A 190 -0.53 -2.53 21.86
N ILE A 191 -0.83 -1.23 22.03
CA ILE A 191 -2.15 -0.64 21.68
C ILE A 191 -2.38 -0.65 20.17
N PHE A 192 -1.36 -0.38 19.36
CA PHE A 192 -1.40 -0.48 17.90
C PHE A 192 -1.46 -1.93 17.39
N GLY A 193 -1.32 -2.92 18.27
CA GLY A 193 -1.45 -4.34 17.94
C GLY A 193 -0.17 -5.02 17.47
N PHE A 194 0.98 -4.35 17.49
CA PHE A 194 2.27 -4.97 17.16
C PHE A 194 2.63 -6.07 18.16
N GLY A 195 3.39 -7.07 17.72
CA GLY A 195 3.77 -8.24 18.50
C GLY A 195 2.64 -9.24 18.78
N LYS A 196 1.48 -9.02 18.19
CA LYS A 196 0.29 -9.88 18.29
C LYS A 196 -0.25 -10.18 16.89
N ARG A 197 -0.90 -11.32 16.72
CA ARG A 197 -1.68 -11.57 15.50
C ARG A 197 -2.84 -10.59 15.43
N THR A 198 -3.08 -10.00 14.25
CA THR A 198 -4.23 -9.13 14.01
C THR A 198 -5.54 -9.91 14.11
N GLY A 199 -5.44 -11.23 13.92
CA GLY A 199 -6.56 -12.15 13.87
C GLY A 199 -7.30 -12.12 12.53
N ILE A 200 -6.64 -11.66 11.46
CA ILE A 200 -7.16 -11.81 10.10
C ILE A 200 -7.57 -13.27 9.86
N ASP A 201 -8.64 -13.48 9.13
CA ASP A 201 -9.21 -14.80 8.84
C ASP A 201 -8.44 -15.56 7.72
N LEU A 202 -7.12 -15.46 7.75
CA LEU A 202 -6.17 -16.18 6.91
C LEU A 202 -5.24 -17.06 7.75
N PRO A 203 -4.75 -18.18 7.19
CA PRO A 203 -3.84 -19.08 7.90
C PRO A 203 -2.43 -18.51 8.03
N ASN A 204 -1.65 -19.08 8.96
CA ASN A 204 -0.21 -18.86 9.13
C ASN A 204 0.20 -17.41 9.45
N GLU A 205 -0.69 -16.60 10.06
CA GLU A 205 -0.36 -15.26 10.50
C GLU A 205 0.77 -15.28 11.53
N ASN A 206 1.82 -14.45 11.27
CA ASN A 206 2.94 -14.25 12.17
C ASN A 206 2.67 -13.07 13.12
N ALA A 207 3.13 -13.17 14.36
CA ALA A 207 2.99 -12.10 15.34
C ALA A 207 4.14 -11.07 15.31
N GLY A 208 5.23 -11.37 14.60
CA GLY A 208 6.44 -10.58 14.68
C GLY A 208 7.20 -10.76 16.00
N TYR A 209 8.21 -9.91 16.18
CA TYR A 209 9.04 -9.88 17.39
C TYR A 209 9.17 -8.45 17.90
N LEU A 210 8.91 -8.23 19.18
CA LEU A 210 9.10 -6.95 19.87
C LEU A 210 9.99 -7.13 21.09
N TYR A 211 10.69 -6.06 21.48
CA TYR A 211 11.24 -5.92 22.83
C TYR A 211 10.10 -5.55 23.80
N ASP A 212 10.22 -6.02 25.02
CA ASP A 212 9.37 -5.58 26.13
C ASP A 212 10.12 -4.58 27.03
N THR A 213 9.45 -4.07 28.06
CA THR A 213 10.03 -3.11 28.99
C THR A 213 11.23 -3.63 29.79
N ASN A 214 11.47 -4.95 29.83
CA ASN A 214 12.62 -5.56 30.52
C ASN A 214 13.78 -5.82 29.55
N THR A 215 13.52 -5.96 28.27
CA THR A 215 14.49 -6.33 27.23
C THR A 215 14.91 -5.16 26.36
N MET A 216 14.11 -4.08 26.29
CA MET A 216 14.42 -2.87 25.54
C MET A 216 15.43 -2.02 26.30
N GLY A 217 16.60 -1.77 25.71
CA GLY A 217 17.58 -0.80 26.17
C GLY A 217 17.53 0.50 25.37
N THR A 218 18.51 1.38 25.61
CA THR A 218 18.59 2.69 24.93
C THR A 218 18.82 2.54 23.42
N MET A 219 19.65 1.59 23.00
CA MET A 219 19.91 1.35 21.57
C MET A 219 18.69 0.75 20.88
N GLU A 220 18.02 -0.19 21.50
CA GLU A 220 16.78 -0.78 20.96
C GLU A 220 15.68 0.28 20.84
N LEU A 221 15.51 1.14 21.87
CA LEU A 221 14.55 2.24 21.78
C LEU A 221 14.90 3.20 20.63
N ALA A 222 16.19 3.53 20.47
CA ALA A 222 16.65 4.39 19.37
C ALA A 222 16.30 3.78 18.00
N THR A 223 16.67 2.51 17.78
CA THR A 223 16.45 1.84 16.49
C THR A 223 14.97 1.53 16.23
N CYS A 224 14.24 1.09 17.24
CA CYS A 224 12.81 0.81 17.12
C CYS A 224 12.00 2.07 16.80
N SER A 225 12.43 3.27 17.24
CA SER A 225 11.71 4.50 16.96
C SER A 225 11.68 4.90 15.48
N PHE A 226 12.59 4.35 14.65
CA PHE A 226 12.53 4.54 13.20
C PHE A 226 12.28 3.23 12.40
N GLY A 227 11.80 2.17 13.10
CA GLY A 227 11.31 0.93 12.49
C GLY A 227 12.35 -0.16 12.29
N GLN A 228 13.47 -0.13 12.99
CA GLN A 228 14.50 -1.17 12.98
C GLN A 228 14.67 -1.82 14.36
N GLY A 229 15.24 -3.03 14.41
CA GLY A 229 15.47 -3.76 15.67
C GLY A 229 14.29 -4.63 16.12
N PHE A 230 13.11 -4.46 15.57
CA PHE A 230 11.95 -5.34 15.77
C PHE A 230 11.37 -5.77 14.44
N THR A 231 10.50 -6.78 14.42
CA THR A 231 9.86 -7.25 13.20
C THR A 231 8.34 -7.26 13.33
N ALA A 232 7.66 -6.91 12.24
CA ALA A 232 6.22 -7.02 12.10
C ALA A 232 5.84 -7.43 10.67
N THR A 233 4.61 -7.88 10.47
CA THR A 233 4.09 -8.26 9.16
C THR A 233 3.49 -7.05 8.42
N MET A 234 3.30 -7.19 7.09
CA MET A 234 2.62 -6.17 6.31
C MET A 234 1.22 -5.88 6.87
N ILE A 235 0.47 -6.91 7.26
CA ILE A 235 -0.90 -6.72 7.75
C ILE A 235 -0.95 -5.99 9.10
N GLN A 236 0.05 -6.17 9.98
CA GLN A 236 0.15 -5.41 11.23
C GLN A 236 0.42 -3.93 10.96
N GLU A 237 1.37 -3.62 10.09
CA GLU A 237 1.67 -2.23 9.72
C GLU A 237 0.50 -1.56 9.01
N LEU A 238 -0.14 -2.24 8.07
CA LEU A 238 -1.34 -1.73 7.40
C LEU A 238 -2.45 -1.39 8.39
N GLN A 239 -2.72 -2.29 9.35
CA GLN A 239 -3.74 -2.10 10.38
C GLN A 239 -3.43 -0.86 11.24
N ALA A 240 -2.18 -0.70 11.67
CA ALA A 240 -1.72 0.43 12.47
C ALA A 240 -1.79 1.75 11.68
N PHE A 241 -1.31 1.76 10.44
CA PHE A 241 -1.38 2.92 9.55
C PHE A 241 -2.83 3.34 9.25
N CYS A 242 -3.74 2.38 9.06
CA CYS A 242 -5.16 2.69 8.92
C CYS A 242 -5.69 3.47 10.12
N ALA A 243 -5.29 3.09 11.35
CA ALA A 243 -5.68 3.83 12.54
C ALA A 243 -5.07 5.25 12.59
N ASP A 244 -3.86 5.43 12.08
CA ASP A 244 -3.23 6.76 11.99
C ASP A 244 -4.02 7.73 11.10
N VAL A 245 -4.77 7.24 10.12
CA VAL A 245 -5.42 8.10 9.12
C VAL A 245 -6.96 8.14 9.17
N ASN A 246 -7.61 7.21 9.88
CA ASN A 246 -9.08 7.07 9.91
C ASN A 246 -9.77 7.68 11.15
N GLY A 247 -9.07 8.52 11.91
CA GLY A 247 -9.58 9.09 13.17
C GLY A 247 -9.16 8.32 14.42
N GLY A 248 -8.21 7.41 14.30
CA GLY A 248 -7.62 6.68 15.41
C GLY A 248 -8.23 5.29 15.65
N TYR A 249 -9.05 4.77 14.75
CA TYR A 249 -9.79 3.52 14.94
C TYR A 249 -9.03 2.31 14.39
N LEU A 250 -8.63 1.39 15.26
CA LEU A 250 -7.95 0.15 14.90
C LEU A 250 -8.97 -0.95 14.65
N TYR A 251 -9.31 -1.21 13.39
CA TYR A 251 -10.20 -2.29 13.00
C TYR A 251 -9.44 -3.60 12.79
N LYS A 252 -10.13 -4.72 13.09
CA LYS A 252 -9.62 -6.05 12.75
C LYS A 252 -9.66 -6.23 11.23
N PRO A 253 -8.52 -6.54 10.56
CA PRO A 253 -8.54 -6.85 9.13
C PRO A 253 -9.25 -8.18 8.87
N HIS A 254 -9.97 -8.28 7.75
CA HIS A 254 -10.70 -9.49 7.38
C HIS A 254 -10.90 -9.59 5.86
N VAL A 255 -10.98 -10.82 5.36
CA VAL A 255 -11.24 -11.16 3.95
C VAL A 255 -12.59 -11.85 3.75
N VAL A 256 -13.25 -12.28 4.82
CA VAL A 256 -14.60 -12.87 4.76
C VAL A 256 -15.62 -11.82 5.11
N LYS A 257 -16.56 -11.58 4.18
CA LYS A 257 -17.70 -10.64 4.37
C LYS A 257 -18.96 -11.34 4.85
N GLN A 258 -19.25 -12.51 4.26
CA GLN A 258 -20.45 -13.29 4.62
C GLN A 258 -20.16 -14.80 4.51
N ILE A 259 -20.91 -15.58 5.27
CA ILE A 259 -21.00 -17.02 5.13
C ILE A 259 -22.43 -17.37 4.72
N LEU A 260 -22.58 -18.11 3.63
CA LEU A 260 -23.85 -18.54 3.07
C LEU A 260 -24.01 -20.06 3.23
N ASP A 261 -25.24 -20.55 3.40
CA ASP A 261 -25.54 -21.98 3.35
C ASP A 261 -25.60 -22.50 1.89
N SER A 262 -25.89 -23.78 1.73
CA SER A 262 -25.98 -24.45 0.42
C SER A 262 -27.09 -23.88 -0.48
N ASP A 263 -28.10 -23.24 0.09
CA ASP A 263 -29.25 -22.66 -0.60
C ASP A 263 -29.05 -21.16 -0.88
N GLY A 264 -27.90 -20.58 -0.49
CA GLY A 264 -27.56 -19.16 -0.62
C GLY A 264 -28.13 -18.28 0.50
N GLY A 265 -28.70 -18.88 1.53
CA GLY A 265 -29.17 -18.15 2.73
C GLY A 265 -27.98 -17.64 3.57
N VAL A 266 -28.10 -16.43 4.12
CA VAL A 266 -27.04 -15.86 4.96
C VAL A 266 -27.00 -16.56 6.31
N VAL A 267 -25.93 -17.31 6.58
CA VAL A 267 -25.63 -17.93 7.87
C VAL A 267 -25.04 -16.92 8.84
N LYS A 268 -24.11 -16.07 8.33
CA LYS A 268 -23.42 -15.06 9.15
C LYS A 268 -22.94 -13.90 8.30
N ASN A 269 -23.16 -12.68 8.77
CA ASN A 269 -22.44 -11.47 8.33
C ASN A 269 -21.23 -11.26 9.23
N ILE A 270 -20.12 -10.81 8.65
CA ILE A 270 -18.93 -10.39 9.40
C ILE A 270 -18.93 -8.87 9.42
N ASP A 271 -19.37 -8.32 10.54
CA ASP A 271 -19.39 -6.86 10.73
C ASP A 271 -17.98 -6.36 11.08
N PRO A 272 -17.63 -5.09 10.73
CA PRO A 272 -16.39 -4.46 11.14
C PRO A 272 -16.19 -4.55 12.66
N LEU A 273 -15.03 -5.04 13.10
CA LEU A 273 -14.71 -5.19 14.50
C LEU A 273 -13.66 -4.15 14.93
N LEU A 274 -14.09 -3.15 15.68
CA LEU A 274 -13.19 -2.19 16.32
C LEU A 274 -12.45 -2.87 17.47
N MET A 275 -11.12 -2.92 17.38
CA MET A 275 -10.24 -3.56 18.37
C MET A 275 -9.77 -2.57 19.45
N ALA A 276 -9.42 -1.35 19.03
CA ALA A 276 -8.89 -0.30 19.90
C ALA A 276 -9.05 1.08 19.24
N GLN A 277 -8.75 2.11 19.99
CA GLN A 277 -8.50 3.47 19.48
C GLN A 277 -7.14 3.93 20.00
N PRO A 278 -6.04 3.59 19.28
CA PRO A 278 -4.67 3.93 19.68
C PRO A 278 -4.45 5.41 19.91
N VAL A 279 -5.04 6.25 19.07
CA VAL A 279 -4.83 7.69 19.08
C VAL A 279 -6.15 8.44 18.92
N SER A 280 -6.16 9.72 19.29
CA SER A 280 -7.31 10.59 19.13
C SER A 280 -7.53 11.01 17.67
N SER A 281 -8.74 11.42 17.32
CA SER A 281 -9.03 11.97 15.99
C SER A 281 -8.24 13.24 15.70
N LYS A 282 -7.88 14.02 16.73
CA LYS A 282 -7.00 15.18 16.58
C LYS A 282 -5.60 14.74 16.12
N THR A 283 -5.02 13.75 16.79
CA THR A 283 -3.71 13.19 16.43
C THR A 283 -3.74 12.64 15.01
N SER A 284 -4.76 11.84 14.66
CA SER A 284 -4.96 11.32 13.31
C SER A 284 -5.00 12.44 12.25
N SER A 285 -5.70 13.53 12.52
CA SER A 285 -5.75 14.69 11.59
C SER A 285 -4.38 15.32 11.36
N MET A 286 -3.55 15.41 12.41
CA MET A 286 -2.18 15.92 12.29
C MET A 286 -1.29 14.97 11.49
N ILE A 287 -1.40 13.66 11.73
CA ILE A 287 -0.63 12.65 10.99
C ILE A 287 -0.99 12.68 9.51
N LYS A 288 -2.28 12.84 9.16
CA LYS A 288 -2.71 13.00 7.75
C LYS A 288 -2.00 14.19 7.08
N GLU A 289 -1.94 15.35 7.74
CA GLU A 289 -1.22 16.52 7.22
C GLU A 289 0.28 16.24 7.02
N TYR A 290 0.91 15.52 7.95
CA TYR A 290 2.33 15.19 7.86
C TYR A 290 2.61 14.18 6.73
N LEU A 291 1.74 13.21 6.54
CA LEU A 291 1.82 12.23 5.47
C LEU A 291 1.60 12.85 4.08
N GLU A 292 0.71 13.84 3.98
CA GLU A 292 0.51 14.59 2.74
C GLU A 292 1.80 15.32 2.34
N ALA A 293 2.50 15.94 3.30
CA ALA A 293 3.76 16.62 3.04
C ALA A 293 4.86 15.69 2.49
N VAL A 294 4.82 14.39 2.82
CA VAL A 294 5.76 13.40 2.25
C VAL A 294 5.58 13.24 0.75
N VAL A 295 4.33 13.32 0.26
CA VAL A 295 3.99 13.15 -1.16
C VAL A 295 4.08 14.48 -1.92
N THR A 296 3.75 15.60 -1.29
CA THR A 296 3.78 16.91 -1.97
C THR A 296 5.18 17.49 -2.09
N ASP A 297 6.03 17.36 -1.05
CA ASP A 297 7.34 18.02 -0.95
C ASP A 297 8.39 17.16 -0.22
N GLY A 298 8.19 15.85 -0.13
CA GLY A 298 9.04 14.97 0.65
C GLY A 298 9.64 13.81 -0.15
N THR A 299 9.84 12.71 0.54
CA THR A 299 10.50 11.51 -0.01
C THR A 299 9.64 10.70 -0.99
N ALA A 300 8.35 11.05 -1.16
CA ALA A 300 7.43 10.29 -1.99
C ALA A 300 6.75 11.11 -3.11
N THR A 301 7.38 12.17 -3.60
CA THR A 301 6.81 13.04 -4.65
C THR A 301 6.48 12.30 -5.94
N SER A 302 7.21 11.22 -6.28
CA SER A 302 6.92 10.40 -7.45
C SER A 302 5.65 9.53 -7.32
N ALA A 303 5.07 9.41 -6.10
CA ALA A 303 3.81 8.73 -5.88
C ALA A 303 2.59 9.63 -6.09
N ALA A 304 2.79 10.93 -6.34
CA ALA A 304 1.70 11.86 -6.58
C ALA A 304 0.90 11.47 -7.83
N ILE A 305 -0.42 11.58 -7.73
CA ILE A 305 -1.34 11.44 -8.85
C ILE A 305 -2.04 12.78 -9.00
N PRO A 306 -1.97 13.42 -10.19
CA PRO A 306 -2.59 14.73 -10.41
C PRO A 306 -4.08 14.74 -10.05
N GLY A 307 -4.48 15.78 -9.36
CA GLY A 307 -5.85 15.97 -8.91
C GLY A 307 -6.24 15.22 -7.62
N TYR A 308 -5.38 14.33 -7.10
CA TYR A 308 -5.65 13.58 -5.88
C TYR A 308 -4.75 14.00 -4.72
N ARG A 309 -5.34 14.19 -3.55
CA ARG A 309 -4.59 14.40 -2.32
C ARG A 309 -4.17 13.05 -1.73
N ILE A 310 -2.88 12.76 -1.76
CA ILE A 310 -2.30 11.50 -1.30
C ILE A 310 -1.40 11.77 -0.09
N GLY A 311 -1.56 10.98 0.95
CA GLY A 311 -0.62 10.96 2.07
C GLY A 311 0.03 9.59 2.19
N GLY A 312 1.35 9.55 2.38
CA GLY A 312 2.03 8.28 2.45
C GLY A 312 3.40 8.33 3.12
N LYS A 313 4.02 7.17 3.25
CA LYS A 313 5.35 7.04 3.83
C LYS A 313 6.16 5.96 3.12
N THR A 314 7.39 6.31 2.73
CA THR A 314 8.40 5.38 2.22
C THR A 314 9.08 4.63 3.33
N GLY A 315 9.45 3.38 3.10
CA GLY A 315 10.28 2.57 3.97
C GLY A 315 11.48 1.99 3.23
N THR A 316 12.60 1.95 3.92
CA THR A 316 13.80 1.23 3.50
C THR A 316 14.40 0.62 4.75
N ALA A 317 14.59 -0.69 4.75
CA ALA A 317 15.21 -1.43 5.84
C ALA A 317 16.30 -2.33 5.30
N GLU A 318 17.54 -2.13 5.80
CA GLU A 318 18.63 -3.04 5.51
C GLU A 318 18.44 -4.34 6.27
N LYS A 319 18.56 -5.48 5.60
CA LYS A 319 18.41 -6.81 6.23
C LYS A 319 19.66 -7.20 7.02
N LEU A 320 19.47 -8.07 8.00
CA LEU A 320 20.58 -8.65 8.76
C LEU A 320 21.24 -9.81 8.00
N PRO A 321 22.58 -9.97 8.09
CA PRO A 321 23.53 -9.03 8.69
C PRO A 321 23.65 -7.75 7.86
N ARG A 322 23.81 -6.62 8.52
CA ARG A 322 23.95 -5.32 7.84
C ARG A 322 25.30 -5.22 7.11
N GLY A 323 25.34 -4.43 6.05
CA GLY A 323 26.53 -4.28 5.20
C GLY A 323 26.57 -5.24 4.01
N ASP A 324 25.62 -6.17 3.89
CA ASP A 324 25.51 -7.09 2.75
C ASP A 324 24.82 -6.46 1.54
N GLY A 325 24.29 -5.22 1.66
CA GLY A 325 23.58 -4.53 0.60
C GLY A 325 22.27 -5.19 0.21
N ARG A 326 21.59 -5.80 1.20
CA ARG A 326 20.26 -6.41 1.04
C ARG A 326 19.22 -5.56 1.75
N TYR A 327 18.20 -5.16 1.03
CA TYR A 327 17.18 -4.25 1.53
C TYR A 327 15.77 -4.74 1.27
N ILE A 328 14.86 -4.31 2.14
CA ILE A 328 13.43 -4.31 1.90
C ILE A 328 13.03 -2.85 1.65
N ILE A 329 12.38 -2.59 0.54
CA ILE A 329 11.79 -1.29 0.22
C ILE A 329 10.28 -1.37 0.28
N SER A 330 9.65 -0.28 0.72
CA SER A 330 8.20 -0.26 0.90
C SER A 330 7.61 1.14 0.75
N PHE A 331 6.33 1.19 0.45
CA PHE A 331 5.55 2.42 0.44
C PHE A 331 4.11 2.12 0.89
N ILE A 332 3.62 2.91 1.86
CA ILE A 332 2.25 2.85 2.33
C ILE A 332 1.59 4.21 2.14
N CYS A 333 0.37 4.24 1.62
CA CYS A 333 -0.34 5.49 1.38
C CYS A 333 -1.85 5.35 1.52
N ALA A 334 -2.51 6.49 1.78
CA ALA A 334 -3.95 6.63 1.91
C ALA A 334 -4.48 7.69 0.92
N VAL A 335 -5.64 7.42 0.32
CA VAL A 335 -6.27 8.29 -0.69
C VAL A 335 -7.80 8.29 -0.49
N PRO A 336 -8.46 9.47 -0.61
CA PRO A 336 -7.90 10.82 -0.43
C PRO A 336 -7.40 10.99 1.01
N ILE A 337 -6.35 11.79 1.24
CA ILE A 337 -5.76 11.84 2.60
C ILE A 337 -6.63 12.63 3.58
N ASP A 338 -7.45 13.56 3.12
CA ASP A 338 -8.40 14.31 3.95
C ASP A 338 -9.57 13.45 4.42
N ASP A 339 -10.06 12.52 3.58
CA ASP A 339 -11.12 11.54 3.90
C ASP A 339 -10.73 10.15 3.36
N PRO A 340 -9.84 9.41 4.04
CA PRO A 340 -9.27 8.17 3.52
C PRO A 340 -10.31 7.10 3.23
N GLN A 341 -10.38 6.66 1.97
CA GLN A 341 -11.27 5.61 1.48
C GLN A 341 -10.50 4.32 1.16
N VAL A 342 -9.24 4.45 0.76
CA VAL A 342 -8.39 3.31 0.41
C VAL A 342 -6.97 3.53 0.94
N VAL A 343 -6.38 2.45 1.45
CA VAL A 343 -4.95 2.36 1.81
C VAL A 343 -4.31 1.30 0.93
N VAL A 344 -3.16 1.65 0.34
CA VAL A 344 -2.32 0.72 -0.43
C VAL A 344 -0.98 0.58 0.27
N TYR A 345 -0.54 -0.65 0.49
CA TYR A 345 0.79 -0.97 1.02
C TYR A 345 1.53 -1.89 0.07
N THR A 346 2.66 -1.42 -0.45
CA THR A 346 3.55 -2.15 -1.37
C THR A 346 4.87 -2.43 -0.69
N VAL A 347 5.37 -3.66 -0.79
CA VAL A 347 6.66 -4.09 -0.23
C VAL A 347 7.39 -4.94 -1.26
N ILE A 348 8.67 -4.67 -1.47
CA ILE A 348 9.57 -5.45 -2.31
C ILE A 348 10.79 -5.84 -1.48
N ASP A 349 10.96 -7.15 -1.26
CA ASP A 349 12.07 -7.73 -0.50
C ASP A 349 13.20 -8.13 -1.45
N GLU A 350 14.40 -7.62 -1.22
CA GLU A 350 15.61 -7.83 -2.03
C GLU A 350 15.34 -7.64 -3.54
N PRO A 351 14.95 -6.43 -3.98
CA PRO A 351 14.66 -6.17 -5.39
C PRO A 351 15.87 -6.48 -6.28
N ASN A 352 15.60 -7.03 -7.46
CA ASN A 352 16.63 -7.41 -8.44
C ASN A 352 17.11 -6.21 -9.28
N ILE A 353 17.59 -5.19 -8.59
CA ILE A 353 18.06 -3.92 -9.15
C ILE A 353 19.47 -3.59 -8.61
N GLU A 354 20.19 -2.68 -9.26
CA GLU A 354 21.55 -2.29 -8.83
C GLU A 354 21.54 -1.68 -7.42
N ASN A 355 20.71 -0.66 -7.22
CA ASN A 355 20.54 0.02 -5.93
C ASN A 355 19.27 -0.48 -5.23
N GLN A 356 19.41 -1.44 -4.33
CA GLN A 356 18.27 -2.02 -3.60
C GLN A 356 17.56 -1.03 -2.64
N GLU A 357 18.14 0.15 -2.39
CA GLU A 357 17.48 1.21 -1.59
C GLU A 357 16.53 2.08 -2.42
N ASP A 358 16.45 1.87 -3.73
CA ASP A 358 15.63 2.68 -4.60
C ASP A 358 14.14 2.42 -4.38
N GLY A 359 13.53 3.24 -3.53
CA GLY A 359 12.10 3.19 -3.23
C GLY A 359 11.18 3.67 -4.36
N SER A 360 11.69 4.04 -5.54
CA SER A 360 10.84 4.45 -6.67
C SER A 360 9.93 3.31 -7.11
N TYR A 361 10.43 2.09 -7.15
CA TYR A 361 9.70 0.89 -7.57
C TYR A 361 8.42 0.65 -6.75
N THR A 362 8.45 0.83 -5.43
CA THR A 362 7.27 0.66 -4.58
C THR A 362 6.28 1.82 -4.73
N LYS A 363 6.78 3.04 -4.94
CA LYS A 363 5.94 4.22 -5.21
C LYS A 363 5.25 4.14 -6.56
N ASP A 364 5.98 3.73 -7.59
CA ASP A 364 5.43 3.56 -8.94
C ASP A 364 4.40 2.43 -8.97
N LEU A 365 4.67 1.31 -8.28
CA LEU A 365 3.71 0.22 -8.13
C LEU A 365 2.42 0.70 -7.47
N ALA A 366 2.51 1.43 -6.36
CA ALA A 366 1.33 1.98 -5.69
C ALA A 366 0.59 3.01 -6.54
N ARG A 367 1.33 3.93 -7.19
CA ARG A 367 0.75 4.95 -8.09
C ARG A 367 -0.01 4.32 -9.25
N ASN A 368 0.59 3.33 -9.92
CA ASN A 368 -0.03 2.65 -11.05
C ASN A 368 -1.32 1.93 -10.62
N ILE A 369 -1.29 1.21 -9.50
CA ILE A 369 -2.49 0.57 -8.92
C ILE A 369 -3.56 1.62 -8.62
N LEU A 370 -3.21 2.69 -7.90
CA LEU A 370 -4.16 3.74 -7.52
C LEU A 370 -4.77 4.44 -8.72
N THR A 371 -3.98 4.70 -9.77
CA THR A 371 -4.46 5.37 -10.99
C THR A 371 -5.63 4.60 -11.62
N GLU A 372 -5.61 3.26 -11.60
CA GLU A 372 -6.70 2.45 -12.14
C GLU A 372 -7.86 2.25 -11.14
N ILE A 373 -7.56 2.05 -9.85
CA ILE A 373 -8.63 1.69 -8.90
C ILE A 373 -9.40 2.89 -8.35
N LEU A 374 -8.83 4.10 -8.33
CA LEU A 374 -9.52 5.27 -7.79
C LEU A 374 -10.80 5.62 -8.54
N PRO A 375 -10.80 5.72 -9.89
CA PRO A 375 -12.03 5.93 -10.65
C PRO A 375 -13.04 4.78 -10.48
N TYR A 376 -12.56 3.54 -10.47
CA TYR A 376 -13.40 2.36 -10.23
C TYR A 376 -14.10 2.42 -8.86
N LEU A 377 -13.41 2.89 -7.82
CA LEU A 377 -13.97 3.10 -6.48
C LEU A 377 -14.89 4.33 -6.38
N GLY A 378 -15.07 5.09 -7.47
CA GLY A 378 -15.82 6.33 -7.46
C GLY A 378 -15.11 7.47 -6.72
N ILE A 379 -13.80 7.37 -6.56
CA ILE A 379 -12.95 8.40 -5.94
C ILE A 379 -12.40 9.28 -7.06
N TYR A 380 -12.89 10.50 -7.15
CA TYR A 380 -12.55 11.43 -8.23
C TYR A 380 -11.55 12.49 -7.77
N PRO A 381 -10.82 13.13 -8.70
CA PRO A 381 -9.93 14.25 -8.39
C PRO A 381 -10.68 15.39 -7.68
N THR A 382 -10.06 15.93 -6.63
CA THR A 382 -10.59 17.08 -5.86
C THR A 382 -9.77 18.35 -6.02
N GLU A 383 -8.55 18.22 -6.57
CA GLU A 383 -7.64 19.35 -6.82
C GLU A 383 -7.63 19.68 -8.31
N GLU A 384 -7.38 20.95 -8.63
CA GLU A 384 -7.20 21.38 -10.01
C GLU A 384 -5.94 20.71 -10.60
N ILE A 385 -6.11 20.08 -11.76
CA ILE A 385 -4.99 19.53 -12.51
C ILE A 385 -4.37 20.66 -13.33
N THR A 386 -3.10 20.96 -13.10
CA THR A 386 -2.37 21.99 -13.84
C THR A 386 -2.24 21.62 -15.32
N GLU A 387 -1.99 22.62 -16.18
CA GLU A 387 -1.81 22.37 -17.61
C GLU A 387 -0.57 21.49 -17.90
N GLU A 388 0.49 21.61 -17.09
CA GLU A 388 1.68 20.75 -17.18
C GLU A 388 1.36 19.29 -16.80
N GLU A 389 0.56 19.08 -15.77
CA GLU A 389 0.09 17.75 -15.37
C GLU A 389 -0.86 17.13 -16.41
N ARG A 390 -1.77 17.93 -16.99
CA ARG A 390 -2.62 17.46 -18.09
C ARG A 390 -1.80 16.99 -19.30
N GLN A 391 -0.77 17.77 -19.67
CA GLN A 391 0.13 17.39 -20.75
C GLN A 391 0.90 16.11 -20.44
N SER A 392 1.36 15.92 -19.18
CA SER A 392 2.05 14.71 -18.75
C SER A 392 1.16 13.46 -18.75
N LEU A 393 -0.16 13.65 -18.57
CA LEU A 393 -1.18 12.60 -18.66
C LEU A 393 -1.66 12.33 -20.11
N GLY A 394 -1.08 13.03 -21.10
CA GLY A 394 -1.51 12.92 -22.50
C GLY A 394 -2.85 13.59 -22.80
N MET A 395 -3.39 14.37 -21.86
CA MET A 395 -4.61 15.13 -22.06
C MET A 395 -4.33 16.33 -22.98
N GLN A 396 -4.93 16.33 -24.18
CA GLN A 396 -4.82 17.48 -25.08
C GLN A 396 -5.72 18.61 -24.59
N VAL A 397 -5.15 19.81 -24.46
CA VAL A 397 -5.89 21.03 -24.17
C VAL A 397 -5.98 21.79 -25.48
N GLU A 398 -7.15 21.82 -26.11
CA GLU A 398 -7.40 22.76 -27.20
C GLU A 398 -7.64 24.19 -26.66
N LYS A 399 -6.93 25.15 -27.27
CA LYS A 399 -7.10 26.57 -27.00
C LYS A 399 -8.28 27.13 -27.79
N GLU A 400 -9.20 27.73 -27.03
CA GLU A 400 -10.14 28.80 -27.43
C GLU A 400 -11.18 28.49 -28.51
N GLY A 401 -12.45 28.41 -28.12
CA GLY A 401 -13.59 28.59 -29.03
C GLY A 401 -14.98 28.18 -28.53
N GLY A 402 -15.16 27.80 -27.29
CA GLY A 402 -16.47 27.46 -26.74
C GLY A 402 -16.34 26.91 -25.32
N ASN A 403 -17.40 27.05 -24.55
CA ASN A 403 -17.46 26.60 -23.14
C ASN A 403 -17.46 25.06 -22.99
N THR A 404 -16.75 24.34 -23.82
CA THR A 404 -16.59 22.88 -23.73
C THR A 404 -15.12 22.55 -23.66
N GLN A 405 -14.75 21.48 -22.95
CA GLN A 405 -13.39 20.97 -22.89
C GLN A 405 -13.35 19.49 -23.16
N TRP A 406 -12.30 19.03 -23.84
CA TRP A 406 -12.06 17.61 -24.09
C TRP A 406 -11.34 16.98 -22.90
N VAL A 407 -11.91 15.90 -22.38
CA VAL A 407 -11.33 15.13 -21.30
C VAL A 407 -11.18 13.67 -21.71
N SER A 408 -10.11 13.01 -21.26
CA SER A 408 -9.99 11.55 -21.42
C SER A 408 -10.82 10.87 -20.35
N GLN A 409 -11.67 9.93 -20.74
CA GLN A 409 -12.39 9.06 -19.82
C GLN A 409 -12.15 7.59 -20.17
N TYR A 410 -12.25 6.72 -19.17
CA TYR A 410 -12.18 5.29 -19.37
C TYR A 410 -13.44 4.76 -20.06
N VAL A 411 -13.27 3.79 -20.95
CA VAL A 411 -14.36 3.14 -21.66
C VAL A 411 -14.86 1.94 -20.85
N TYR A 412 -16.18 1.88 -20.65
CA TYR A 412 -16.84 0.78 -19.95
C TYR A 412 -17.80 0.04 -20.90
N ASP A 413 -17.97 -1.26 -20.68
CA ASP A 413 -18.97 -2.04 -21.42
C ASP A 413 -20.40 -1.75 -20.94
N ASP A 414 -21.39 -2.36 -21.60
CA ASP A 414 -22.81 -2.21 -21.26
C ASP A 414 -23.18 -2.71 -19.85
N TYR A 415 -22.26 -3.39 -19.16
CA TYR A 415 -22.42 -3.91 -17.82
C TYR A 415 -21.63 -3.11 -16.78
N GLY A 416 -20.92 -2.04 -17.20
CA GLY A 416 -20.11 -1.19 -16.34
C GLY A 416 -18.73 -1.74 -16.01
N ASN A 417 -18.22 -2.72 -16.78
CA ASN A 417 -16.85 -3.20 -16.63
C ASN A 417 -15.89 -2.37 -17.47
N LEU A 418 -14.72 -2.04 -16.93
CA LEU A 418 -13.67 -1.33 -17.64
C LEU A 418 -13.18 -2.16 -18.83
N MET A 419 -13.10 -1.53 -19.99
CA MET A 419 -12.62 -2.17 -21.22
C MET A 419 -11.10 -1.99 -21.37
N TYR A 420 -10.45 -2.99 -21.96
CA TYR A 420 -9.01 -3.01 -22.20
C TYR A 420 -8.70 -3.28 -23.66
N ASP A 421 -7.59 -2.73 -24.14
CA ASP A 421 -7.03 -3.10 -25.44
C ASP A 421 -6.61 -4.59 -25.43
N GLU A 422 -7.09 -5.36 -26.39
CA GLU A 422 -6.87 -6.82 -26.44
C GLU A 422 -5.39 -7.20 -26.68
N THR A 423 -4.56 -6.26 -27.12
CA THR A 423 -3.16 -6.50 -27.47
C THR A 423 -2.21 -6.02 -26.38
N THR A 424 -2.46 -4.81 -25.85
CA THR A 424 -1.59 -4.16 -24.87
C THR A 424 -2.05 -4.40 -23.44
N TRP A 425 -3.31 -4.79 -23.23
CA TRP A 425 -3.96 -4.89 -21.93
C TRP A 425 -3.97 -3.56 -21.15
N GLU A 426 -3.88 -2.44 -21.85
CA GLU A 426 -4.06 -1.13 -21.26
C GLU A 426 -5.56 -0.77 -21.23
N PRO A 427 -6.02 -0.02 -20.19
CA PRO A 427 -7.38 0.48 -20.16
C PRO A 427 -7.68 1.31 -21.40
N LEU A 428 -8.79 1.02 -22.06
CA LEU A 428 -9.24 1.86 -23.15
C LEU A 428 -9.69 3.20 -22.60
N THR A 429 -9.22 4.27 -23.23
CA THR A 429 -9.67 5.62 -22.96
C THR A 429 -10.21 6.23 -24.25
N GLU A 430 -11.23 7.06 -24.10
CA GLU A 430 -11.75 7.86 -25.20
C GLU A 430 -11.71 9.35 -24.82
N MET A 431 -11.56 10.21 -25.82
CA MET A 431 -11.71 11.65 -25.64
C MET A 431 -13.17 12.02 -25.75
N VAL A 432 -13.69 12.69 -24.74
CA VAL A 432 -15.06 13.19 -24.73
C VAL A 432 -15.05 14.70 -24.49
N GLU A 433 -15.89 15.40 -25.20
CA GLU A 433 -16.13 16.83 -25.00
C GLU A 433 -17.19 17.00 -23.91
N VAL A 434 -16.86 17.73 -22.85
CA VAL A 434 -17.78 17.99 -21.74
C VAL A 434 -18.09 19.50 -21.65
N ASP A 435 -19.31 19.82 -21.25
CA ASP A 435 -19.74 21.19 -20.98
C ASP A 435 -19.24 21.68 -19.61
N GLU A 436 -19.57 22.93 -19.26
CA GLU A 436 -19.19 23.55 -17.97
C GLU A 436 -19.74 22.81 -16.75
N ASP A 437 -20.77 22.02 -16.92
CA ASP A 437 -21.40 21.22 -15.86
C ASP A 437 -20.84 19.77 -15.82
N GLY A 438 -19.87 19.44 -16.70
CA GLY A 438 -19.23 18.12 -16.76
C GLY A 438 -20.04 17.07 -17.55
N ASN A 439 -21.09 17.46 -18.30
CA ASN A 439 -21.85 16.51 -19.11
C ASN A 439 -21.17 16.31 -20.48
N VAL A 440 -21.11 15.06 -20.93
CA VAL A 440 -20.55 14.73 -22.25
C VAL A 440 -21.45 15.29 -23.36
N VAL A 441 -20.88 16.15 -24.22
CA VAL A 441 -21.56 16.76 -25.37
C VAL A 441 -21.16 16.14 -26.70
N SER A 442 -19.94 15.58 -26.82
CA SER A 442 -19.52 14.76 -27.96
C SER A 442 -18.39 13.79 -27.55
N SER A 443 -18.22 12.69 -28.32
CA SER A 443 -17.10 11.77 -28.18
C SER A 443 -16.48 11.53 -29.57
N GLU A 444 -15.13 11.60 -29.63
CA GLU A 444 -14.38 11.13 -30.82
C GLU A 444 -13.88 9.71 -30.54
N SER A 445 -14.45 8.72 -31.23
CA SER A 445 -13.82 7.41 -31.34
C SER A 445 -12.87 7.44 -32.55
N GLU A 446 -11.57 7.31 -32.33
CA GLU A 446 -10.62 6.96 -33.38
C GLU A 446 -10.84 5.52 -33.81
N ASP A 447 -11.88 5.28 -34.61
CA ASP A 447 -12.02 4.02 -35.33
C ASP A 447 -11.80 4.26 -36.81
N THR A 448 -10.56 4.09 -37.25
CA THR A 448 -10.21 3.89 -38.65
C THR A 448 -10.20 2.40 -38.99
N ASN A 449 -11.36 1.76 -38.96
CA ASN A 449 -11.58 0.53 -39.68
C ASN A 449 -12.99 0.51 -40.28
N GLU A 450 -13.01 0.43 -41.60
CA GLU A 450 -14.20 0.26 -42.44
C GLU A 450 -14.95 -1.04 -42.07
N ASN A 451 -15.80 -1.00 -41.08
CA ASN A 451 -16.99 -1.84 -40.99
C ASN A 451 -17.88 -1.31 -39.87
N GLY A 452 -18.93 -0.63 -40.30
CA GLY A 452 -19.85 0.01 -39.38
C GLY A 452 -20.50 -0.94 -38.40
N SER A 453 -20.36 -0.63 -37.14
CA SER A 453 -21.28 -1.05 -36.10
C SER A 453 -21.48 0.10 -35.11
N LEU A 454 -22.73 0.45 -35.00
CA LEU A 454 -23.29 1.53 -34.23
C LEU A 454 -23.04 1.33 -32.72
N TYR A 455 -22.46 2.31 -32.07
CA TYR A 455 -22.69 2.52 -30.64
C TYR A 455 -23.73 3.62 -30.48
N GLY A 456 -24.89 3.25 -29.95
CA GLY A 456 -26.02 4.16 -29.78
C GLY A 456 -25.79 5.04 -28.52
N ASN A 457 -26.33 6.26 -28.59
CA ASN A 457 -26.42 7.20 -27.48
C ASN A 457 -26.99 6.51 -26.22
N VAL A 458 -26.17 6.35 -25.17
CA VAL A 458 -26.65 5.91 -23.88
C VAL A 458 -26.89 7.13 -23.02
N THR A 459 -28.14 7.45 -22.79
CA THR A 459 -28.60 8.40 -21.78
C THR A 459 -28.42 7.74 -20.42
N PRO A 460 -27.84 8.41 -19.39
CA PRO A 460 -27.77 7.87 -18.04
C PRO A 460 -29.17 7.59 -17.49
N PRO A 461 -29.39 6.52 -16.71
CA PRO A 461 -30.67 6.28 -16.06
C PRO A 461 -30.98 7.38 -15.04
N GLU A 462 -32.18 7.95 -15.12
CA GLU A 462 -32.71 8.86 -14.12
C GLU A 462 -32.78 8.17 -12.74
N PRO A 463 -32.45 8.89 -11.63
CA PRO A 463 -32.60 8.34 -10.29
C PRO A 463 -34.08 8.06 -10.01
N GLN A 464 -34.42 6.82 -9.73
CA GLN A 464 -35.77 6.44 -9.29
C GLN A 464 -36.01 7.05 -7.91
N GLY A 465 -36.95 8.00 -7.84
CA GLY A 465 -37.43 8.57 -6.60
C GLY A 465 -38.19 7.51 -5.79
N GLU A 466 -37.92 7.51 -4.49
CA GLU A 466 -38.68 6.77 -3.50
C GLU A 466 -40.12 7.29 -3.44
N GLU A 467 -41.07 6.37 -3.48
CA GLU A 467 -42.38 6.45 -2.82
C GLU A 467 -42.49 5.39 -1.71
#